data_cfc3d03ebb2888e9a6130fa5248305cd
#
_entry.id   cfc3d03ebb2888e9a6130fa5248305cd
#
_cell.length_a   1.000
_cell.length_b   1.000
_cell.length_c   1.000
_cell.angle_alpha   90.00
_cell.angle_beta   90.00
_cell.angle_gamma   90.00
#
_symmetry.space_group_name_H-M   'P 1'
#
loop_
_entity.id
_entity.type
_entity.pdbx_description
1 polymer ?
#
loop_
_entity_poly.entity_id
_entity_poly.type
_entity_poly.pdbx_seq_one_letter_code
_entity_poly.pdbx_strand_id
1 'polypeptide(L)'
;EDENFVRAFCEKHALKLLSEKADVPAYADENSLSTETAARELRYDFLERARIQSGMGFIATAHHLSDNAESILLHFLRGSGLNGLCGMKYCSGKIIHPLLEFEKKELVEYLLQNGEQFQTDETNFVPDTARNLLRLKIIPEIRKGINSSCEKVICRNAKLLNEDEKYLNGVAKEAYLNAKTENGVDAEKLIHLPMPIKSRAVMHMLRENGVQNDVFQPHIEALMKLLEMQSGAKIEMSTVIIRKSFGRLLVENKSCTKHECEINSVSESEKKQTEFQSDAQLCPQTRSTPLPLNGKWIQTSFGRVK
;
A
#
# COMPACT_ATOMS: atom_id res chain seq x y z
N GLU A 1 -25.51 -2.33 -14.07
CA GLU A 1 -25.95 -3.70 -13.70
C GLU A 1 -25.38 -4.06 -12.32
N ASP A 2 -24.07 -3.92 -12.12
CA ASP A 2 -23.38 -4.23 -10.85
C ASP A 2 -23.87 -3.38 -9.66
N GLU A 3 -24.11 -2.07 -9.87
CA GLU A 3 -24.65 -1.21 -8.82
C GLU A 3 -26.04 -1.65 -8.35
N ASN A 4 -26.91 -2.05 -9.29
CA ASN A 4 -28.26 -2.51 -8.94
C ASN A 4 -28.21 -3.82 -8.16
N PHE A 5 -27.29 -4.72 -8.51
CA PHE A 5 -27.08 -5.96 -7.78
C PHE A 5 -26.65 -5.70 -6.32
N VAL A 6 -25.65 -4.82 -6.13
CA VAL A 6 -25.19 -4.47 -4.79
C VAL A 6 -26.27 -3.74 -3.99
N ARG A 7 -27.05 -2.86 -4.64
CA ARG A 7 -28.17 -2.16 -4.01
C ARG A 7 -29.22 -3.17 -3.50
N ALA A 8 -29.65 -4.11 -4.34
CA ALA A 8 -30.60 -5.14 -3.96
C ALA A 8 -30.06 -6.04 -2.82
N PHE A 9 -28.77 -6.37 -2.86
CA PHE A 9 -28.12 -7.11 -1.77
C PHE A 9 -28.12 -6.31 -0.45
N CYS A 10 -27.78 -5.04 -0.49
CA CYS A 10 -27.79 -4.19 0.69
C CYS A 10 -29.19 -4.00 1.28
N GLU A 11 -30.21 -3.87 0.43
CA GLU A 11 -31.62 -3.82 0.85
C GLU A 11 -32.05 -5.12 1.52
N LYS A 12 -31.75 -6.28 0.89
CA LYS A 12 -32.06 -7.61 1.43
C LYS A 12 -31.49 -7.80 2.85
N HIS A 13 -30.28 -7.30 3.10
CA HIS A 13 -29.57 -7.49 4.37
C HIS A 13 -29.64 -6.28 5.32
N ALA A 14 -30.47 -5.26 5.01
CA ALA A 14 -30.60 -4.02 5.77
C ALA A 14 -29.24 -3.32 6.00
N LEU A 15 -28.36 -3.35 5.00
CA LEU A 15 -27.06 -2.70 5.03
C LEU A 15 -27.13 -1.29 4.43
N LYS A 16 -26.38 -0.35 5.02
CA LYS A 16 -26.26 1.01 4.47
C LYS A 16 -25.33 0.98 3.25
N LEU A 17 -25.83 1.43 2.11
CA LEU A 17 -25.06 1.60 0.88
C LEU A 17 -24.64 3.06 0.73
N LEU A 18 -23.38 3.28 0.42
CA LEU A 18 -22.85 4.54 -0.11
C LEU A 18 -22.31 4.27 -1.51
N SER A 19 -22.74 5.06 -2.48
CA SER A 19 -22.26 4.97 -3.87
C SER A 19 -21.94 6.34 -4.41
N GLU A 20 -20.91 6.43 -5.25
CA GLU A 20 -20.50 7.65 -5.92
C GLU A 20 -20.08 7.32 -7.36
N LYS A 21 -20.31 8.25 -8.26
CA LYS A 21 -19.89 8.16 -9.66
C LYS A 21 -18.77 9.17 -9.90
N ALA A 22 -17.64 8.70 -10.42
CA ALA A 22 -16.50 9.54 -10.75
C ALA A 22 -16.17 9.46 -12.25
N ASP A 23 -15.68 10.57 -12.82
CA ASP A 23 -15.14 10.61 -14.18
C ASP A 23 -13.65 10.30 -14.15
N VAL A 24 -13.34 9.01 -14.30
CA VAL A 24 -11.96 8.51 -14.23
C VAL A 24 -11.12 8.99 -15.41
N PRO A 25 -11.61 9.00 -16.68
CA PRO A 25 -10.85 9.56 -17.80
C PRO A 25 -10.44 11.02 -17.59
N ALA A 26 -11.38 11.88 -17.19
CA ALA A 26 -11.08 13.29 -16.93
C ALA A 26 -10.02 13.45 -15.84
N TYR A 27 -10.17 12.72 -14.72
CA TYR A 27 -9.18 12.75 -13.64
C TYR A 27 -7.80 12.23 -14.06
N ALA A 28 -7.75 11.19 -14.89
CA ALA A 28 -6.50 10.65 -15.43
C ALA A 28 -5.76 11.67 -16.31
N ASP A 29 -6.50 12.35 -17.20
CA ASP A 29 -5.95 13.36 -18.09
C ASP A 29 -5.44 14.59 -17.31
N GLU A 30 -6.22 15.10 -16.37
CA GLU A 30 -5.84 16.25 -15.53
C GLU A 30 -4.58 16.01 -14.70
N ASN A 31 -4.39 14.78 -14.21
CA ASN A 31 -3.29 14.42 -13.32
C ASN A 31 -2.15 13.66 -14.02
N SER A 32 -2.23 13.49 -15.35
CA SER A 32 -1.25 12.73 -16.15
C SER A 32 -1.02 11.31 -15.63
N LEU A 33 -2.10 10.64 -15.22
CA LEU A 33 -2.10 9.29 -14.66
C LEU A 33 -2.59 8.26 -15.68
N SER A 34 -2.22 6.98 -15.46
CA SER A 34 -2.90 5.90 -16.16
C SER A 34 -4.35 5.76 -15.62
N THR A 35 -5.27 5.32 -16.47
CA THR A 35 -6.68 5.08 -16.10
C THR A 35 -6.78 4.14 -14.88
N GLU A 36 -5.92 3.12 -14.77
CA GLU A 36 -5.87 2.21 -13.64
C GLU A 36 -5.46 2.93 -12.34
N THR A 37 -4.43 3.78 -12.41
CA THR A 37 -3.97 4.57 -11.25
C THR A 37 -5.04 5.57 -10.83
N ALA A 38 -5.61 6.31 -11.76
CA ALA A 38 -6.68 7.27 -11.52
C ALA A 38 -7.91 6.63 -10.86
N ALA A 39 -8.37 5.49 -11.41
CA ALA A 39 -9.48 4.72 -10.82
C ALA A 39 -9.16 4.23 -9.40
N ARG A 40 -7.92 3.83 -9.15
CA ARG A 40 -7.47 3.41 -7.82
C ARG A 40 -7.47 4.58 -6.83
N GLU A 41 -6.93 5.72 -7.19
CA GLU A 41 -6.88 6.92 -6.33
C GLU A 41 -8.27 7.39 -5.96
N LEU A 42 -9.15 7.60 -6.95
CA LEU A 42 -10.53 8.01 -6.73
C LEU A 42 -11.30 7.02 -5.84
N ARG A 43 -11.05 5.72 -6.01
CA ARG A 43 -11.66 4.68 -5.18
C ARG A 43 -11.23 4.79 -3.72
N TYR A 44 -9.94 4.94 -3.45
CA TYR A 44 -9.46 5.02 -2.07
C TYR A 44 -9.83 6.35 -1.40
N ASP A 45 -9.87 7.44 -2.16
CA ASP A 45 -10.38 8.72 -1.68
C ASP A 45 -11.86 8.63 -1.28
N PHE A 46 -12.70 8.05 -2.14
CA PHE A 46 -14.11 7.78 -1.82
C PHE A 46 -14.25 6.90 -0.56
N LEU A 47 -13.49 5.80 -0.47
CA LEU A 47 -13.53 4.91 0.69
C LEU A 47 -13.15 5.61 1.99
N GLU A 48 -12.15 6.49 1.96
CA GLU A 48 -11.74 7.25 3.15
C GLU A 48 -12.79 8.28 3.55
N ARG A 49 -13.36 9.01 2.59
CA ARG A 49 -14.50 9.92 2.85
C ARG A 49 -15.69 9.16 3.44
N ALA A 50 -16.04 8.02 2.88
CA ALA A 50 -17.13 7.18 3.36
C ALA A 50 -16.85 6.64 4.77
N ARG A 51 -15.61 6.22 5.06
CA ARG A 51 -15.17 5.80 6.39
C ARG A 51 -15.37 6.90 7.44
N ILE A 52 -14.89 8.11 7.13
CA ILE A 52 -15.00 9.27 8.03
C ILE A 52 -16.47 9.63 8.26
N GLN A 53 -17.26 9.75 7.18
CA GLN A 53 -18.69 10.08 7.25
C GLN A 53 -19.51 9.08 8.07
N SER A 54 -19.07 7.81 8.05
CA SER A 54 -19.77 6.73 8.77
C SER A 54 -19.22 6.50 10.18
N GLY A 55 -18.19 7.21 10.61
CA GLY A 55 -17.55 7.04 11.90
C GLY A 55 -16.85 5.69 12.08
N MET A 56 -16.43 5.04 10.96
CA MET A 56 -15.79 3.72 11.00
C MET A 56 -14.29 3.82 11.23
N GLY A 57 -13.73 2.85 11.97
CA GLY A 57 -12.29 2.78 12.25
C GLY A 57 -11.47 2.31 11.05
N PHE A 58 -12.02 1.38 10.26
CA PHE A 58 -11.29 0.69 9.19
C PHE A 58 -12.10 0.59 7.90
N ILE A 59 -11.38 0.41 6.79
CA ILE A 59 -11.89 0.05 5.48
C ILE A 59 -11.54 -1.41 5.24
N ALA A 60 -12.52 -2.29 5.06
CA ALA A 60 -12.29 -3.68 4.68
C ALA A 60 -12.37 -3.83 3.17
N THR A 61 -11.38 -4.48 2.56
CA THR A 61 -11.40 -4.81 1.13
C THR A 61 -11.46 -6.31 0.93
N ALA A 62 -12.08 -6.75 -0.17
CA ALA A 62 -12.30 -8.16 -0.48
C ALA A 62 -11.13 -8.82 -1.22
N HIS A 63 -9.90 -8.34 -1.06
CA HIS A 63 -8.74 -9.02 -1.61
C HIS A 63 -8.56 -10.39 -0.96
N HIS A 64 -8.34 -11.41 -1.78
CA HIS A 64 -8.20 -12.79 -1.36
C HIS A 64 -6.79 -13.34 -1.72
N LEU A 65 -6.54 -14.61 -1.42
CA LEU A 65 -5.24 -15.25 -1.59
C LEU A 65 -4.68 -15.14 -3.01
N SER A 66 -5.51 -15.33 -4.03
CA SER A 66 -5.05 -15.21 -5.43
C SER A 66 -4.66 -13.78 -5.79
N ASP A 67 -5.40 -12.75 -5.32
CA ASP A 67 -5.03 -11.35 -5.54
C ASP A 67 -3.68 -11.00 -4.90
N ASN A 68 -3.40 -11.58 -3.74
CA ASN A 68 -2.12 -11.41 -3.07
C ASN A 68 -0.97 -12.05 -3.86
N ALA A 69 -1.16 -13.29 -4.33
CA ALA A 69 -0.16 -13.98 -5.16
C ALA A 69 0.11 -13.23 -6.48
N GLU A 70 -0.94 -12.72 -7.15
CA GLU A 70 -0.81 -11.87 -8.34
C GLU A 70 0.03 -10.62 -8.05
N SER A 71 -0.25 -9.94 -6.94
CA SER A 71 0.48 -8.73 -6.55
C SER A 71 1.95 -9.01 -6.25
N ILE A 72 2.26 -10.12 -5.56
CA ILE A 72 3.63 -10.54 -5.26
C ILE A 72 4.40 -10.81 -6.56
N LEU A 73 3.79 -11.56 -7.49
CA LEU A 73 4.39 -11.85 -8.78
C LEU A 73 4.63 -10.59 -9.61
N LEU A 74 3.67 -9.67 -9.65
CA LEU A 74 3.84 -8.39 -10.35
C LEU A 74 4.98 -7.56 -9.77
N HIS A 75 5.08 -7.48 -8.44
CA HIS A 75 6.17 -6.79 -7.78
C HIS A 75 7.52 -7.44 -8.06
N PHE A 76 7.59 -8.77 -8.05
CA PHE A 76 8.80 -9.51 -8.40
C PHE A 76 9.26 -9.21 -9.83
N LEU A 77 8.34 -9.30 -10.80
CA LEU A 77 8.63 -9.04 -12.22
C LEU A 77 8.98 -7.57 -12.52
N ARG A 78 8.52 -6.63 -11.70
CA ARG A 78 8.87 -5.20 -11.79
C ARG A 78 10.15 -4.83 -11.05
N GLY A 79 10.85 -5.80 -10.44
CA GLY A 79 12.10 -5.55 -9.74
C GLY A 79 11.93 -4.89 -8.37
N SER A 80 10.82 -5.12 -7.70
CA SER A 80 10.62 -4.63 -6.33
C SER A 80 11.57 -5.35 -5.37
N GLY A 81 12.14 -4.58 -4.43
CA GLY A 81 12.93 -5.13 -3.32
C GLY A 81 12.09 -5.99 -2.36
N LEU A 82 12.72 -6.42 -1.26
CA LEU A 82 12.11 -7.34 -0.28
C LEU A 82 10.72 -6.88 0.18
N ASN A 83 10.53 -5.59 0.42
CA ASN A 83 9.23 -5.03 0.86
C ASN A 83 8.09 -5.34 -0.15
N GLY A 84 8.36 -5.27 -1.46
CA GLY A 84 7.36 -5.61 -2.49
C GLY A 84 7.02 -7.10 -2.55
N LEU A 85 7.96 -7.96 -2.13
CA LEU A 85 7.78 -9.41 -2.09
C LEU A 85 7.03 -9.90 -0.85
N CYS A 86 6.88 -9.06 0.17
CA CYS A 86 6.13 -9.39 1.39
C CYS A 86 4.61 -9.51 1.15
N GLY A 87 4.12 -9.14 -0.02
CA GLY A 87 2.70 -9.17 -0.35
C GLY A 87 1.85 -8.15 0.42
N MET A 88 0.54 -8.34 0.35
CA MET A 88 -0.40 -7.50 1.07
C MET A 88 -0.37 -7.84 2.57
N LYS A 89 -0.45 -6.81 3.42
CA LYS A 89 -0.57 -6.99 4.87
C LYS A 89 -2.03 -7.15 5.24
N TYR A 90 -2.32 -7.96 6.26
CA TYR A 90 -3.67 -8.08 6.82
C TYR A 90 -4.23 -6.72 7.26
N CYS A 91 -3.38 -5.87 7.82
CA CYS A 91 -3.71 -4.50 8.19
C CYS A 91 -2.61 -3.56 7.69
N SER A 92 -3.00 -2.50 6.98
CA SER A 92 -2.11 -1.45 6.50
C SER A 92 -2.76 -0.09 6.74
N GLY A 93 -2.33 0.59 7.81
CA GLY A 93 -2.98 1.79 8.28
C GLY A 93 -4.45 1.53 8.62
N LYS A 94 -5.37 2.17 7.92
CA LYS A 94 -6.82 2.00 8.12
C LYS A 94 -7.47 0.97 7.19
N ILE A 95 -6.69 0.32 6.35
CA ILE A 95 -7.19 -0.69 5.40
C ILE A 95 -6.90 -2.09 5.96
N ILE A 96 -7.92 -2.94 5.99
CA ILE A 96 -7.81 -4.35 6.37
C ILE A 96 -8.23 -5.26 5.22
N HIS A 97 -7.61 -6.43 5.15
CA HIS A 97 -7.84 -7.44 4.12
C HIS A 97 -8.27 -8.76 4.79
N PRO A 98 -9.50 -8.87 5.28
CA PRO A 98 -9.93 -10.01 6.09
C PRO A 98 -9.97 -11.35 5.33
N LEU A 99 -10.05 -11.31 3.99
CA LEU A 99 -10.17 -12.51 3.15
C LEU A 99 -8.83 -12.97 2.55
N LEU A 100 -7.71 -12.39 2.96
CA LEU A 100 -6.41 -12.57 2.32
C LEU A 100 -5.86 -14.02 2.39
N GLU A 101 -6.36 -14.82 3.32
CA GLU A 101 -5.96 -16.23 3.50
C GLU A 101 -6.86 -17.23 2.79
N PHE A 102 -8.01 -16.78 2.29
CA PHE A 102 -9.01 -17.65 1.66
C PHE A 102 -8.77 -17.73 0.15
N GLU A 103 -8.95 -18.92 -0.41
CA GLU A 103 -9.02 -19.12 -1.85
C GLU A 103 -10.36 -18.62 -2.40
N LYS A 104 -10.37 -18.11 -3.63
CA LYS A 104 -11.61 -17.69 -4.31
C LYS A 104 -12.67 -18.81 -4.30
N LYS A 105 -12.24 -20.08 -4.46
CA LYS A 105 -13.13 -21.25 -4.46
C LYS A 105 -13.85 -21.39 -3.12
N GLU A 106 -13.15 -21.26 -2.00
CA GLU A 106 -13.73 -21.34 -0.64
C GLU A 106 -14.78 -20.25 -0.42
N LEU A 107 -14.50 -19.03 -0.92
CA LEU A 107 -15.44 -17.90 -0.83
C LEU A 107 -16.70 -18.13 -1.66
N VAL A 108 -16.56 -18.67 -2.87
CA VAL A 108 -17.70 -19.03 -3.74
C VAL A 108 -18.53 -20.13 -3.11
N GLU A 109 -17.90 -21.18 -2.59
CA GLU A 109 -18.60 -22.27 -1.89
C GLU A 109 -19.37 -21.75 -0.67
N TYR A 110 -18.77 -20.84 0.11
CA TYR A 110 -19.44 -20.19 1.23
C TYR A 110 -20.69 -19.41 0.81
N LEU A 111 -20.60 -18.61 -0.26
CA LEU A 111 -21.77 -17.88 -0.78
C LEU A 111 -22.88 -18.81 -1.23
N LEU A 112 -22.55 -19.87 -1.98
CA LEU A 112 -23.53 -20.86 -2.45
C LEU A 112 -24.21 -21.61 -1.29
N GLN A 113 -23.46 -21.99 -0.26
CA GLN A 113 -24.00 -22.64 0.94
C GLN A 113 -24.97 -21.75 1.71
N ASN A 114 -24.78 -20.42 1.65
CA ASN A 114 -25.68 -19.46 2.26
C ASN A 114 -26.80 -18.97 1.33
N GLY A 115 -26.93 -19.54 0.14
CA GLY A 115 -27.96 -19.15 -0.83
C GLY A 115 -27.78 -17.77 -1.42
N GLU A 116 -26.56 -17.24 -1.35
CA GLU A 116 -26.25 -15.91 -1.89
C GLU A 116 -25.79 -16.00 -3.34
N GLN A 117 -26.21 -15.02 -4.13
CA GLN A 117 -25.78 -14.86 -5.51
C GLN A 117 -24.52 -13.98 -5.57
N PHE A 118 -23.73 -14.17 -6.63
CA PHE A 118 -22.59 -13.32 -6.94
C PHE A 118 -22.56 -13.02 -8.43
N GLN A 119 -21.96 -11.88 -8.78
CA GLN A 119 -21.74 -11.51 -10.17
C GLN A 119 -20.30 -11.76 -10.58
N THR A 120 -20.14 -12.19 -11.84
CA THR A 120 -18.82 -12.35 -12.45
C THR A 120 -18.58 -11.18 -13.39
N ASP A 121 -17.61 -10.35 -13.09
CA ASP A 121 -17.22 -9.23 -13.95
C ASP A 121 -16.54 -9.76 -15.23
N GLU A 122 -17.16 -9.52 -16.38
CA GLU A 122 -16.68 -9.97 -17.70
C GLU A 122 -15.34 -9.34 -18.09
N THR A 123 -15.02 -8.15 -17.58
CA THR A 123 -13.72 -7.49 -17.85
C THR A 123 -12.54 -8.27 -17.28
N ASN A 124 -12.76 -9.15 -16.31
CA ASN A 124 -11.74 -10.05 -15.79
C ASN A 124 -11.26 -11.12 -16.79
N PHE A 125 -11.96 -11.32 -17.90
CA PHE A 125 -11.59 -12.31 -18.92
C PHE A 125 -10.75 -11.75 -20.07
N VAL A 126 -10.48 -10.43 -20.10
CA VAL A 126 -9.68 -9.81 -21.14
C VAL A 126 -8.26 -9.62 -20.60
N PRO A 127 -7.22 -10.18 -21.26
CA PRO A 127 -5.83 -10.09 -20.80
C PRO A 127 -5.16 -8.78 -21.26
N ASP A 128 -5.83 -7.65 -21.06
CA ASP A 128 -5.40 -6.30 -21.43
C ASP A 128 -4.44 -5.66 -20.42
N THR A 129 -4.41 -6.17 -19.21
CA THR A 129 -3.51 -5.73 -18.16
C THR A 129 -2.51 -6.83 -17.76
N ALA A 130 -1.34 -6.43 -17.24
CA ALA A 130 -0.35 -7.38 -16.73
C ALA A 130 -0.93 -8.30 -15.63
N ARG A 131 -1.87 -7.78 -14.82
CA ARG A 131 -2.55 -8.55 -13.79
C ARG A 131 -3.49 -9.59 -14.39
N ASN A 132 -4.28 -9.21 -15.39
CA ASN A 132 -5.16 -10.16 -16.09
C ASN A 132 -4.35 -11.23 -16.84
N LEU A 133 -3.20 -10.86 -17.43
CA LEU A 133 -2.29 -11.82 -18.05
C LEU A 133 -1.78 -12.87 -17.05
N LEU A 134 -1.36 -12.44 -15.84
CA LEU A 134 -0.97 -13.36 -14.77
C LEU A 134 -2.12 -14.30 -14.39
N ARG A 135 -3.29 -13.74 -14.14
CA ARG A 135 -4.51 -14.47 -13.71
C ARG A 135 -4.99 -15.49 -14.73
N LEU A 136 -5.05 -15.09 -15.99
CA LEU A 136 -5.71 -15.89 -17.04
C LEU A 136 -4.78 -16.88 -17.75
N LYS A 137 -3.49 -16.59 -17.81
CA LYS A 137 -2.53 -17.39 -18.56
C LYS A 137 -1.40 -17.95 -17.71
N ILE A 138 -0.65 -17.11 -17.01
CA ILE A 138 0.61 -17.51 -16.40
C ILE A 138 0.37 -18.38 -15.15
N ILE A 139 -0.45 -17.94 -14.21
CA ILE A 139 -0.76 -18.71 -12.99
C ILE A 139 -1.40 -20.07 -13.33
N PRO A 140 -2.36 -20.17 -14.24
CA PRO A 140 -2.90 -21.47 -14.66
C PRO A 140 -1.84 -22.41 -15.24
N GLU A 141 -0.91 -21.93 -16.06
CA GLU A 141 0.19 -22.76 -16.58
C GLU A 141 1.16 -23.20 -15.48
N ILE A 142 1.46 -22.32 -14.50
CA ILE A 142 2.26 -22.70 -13.33
C ILE A 142 1.55 -23.78 -12.52
N ARG A 143 0.23 -23.63 -12.29
CA ARG A 143 -0.56 -24.65 -11.56
C ARG A 143 -0.51 -26.01 -12.25
N LYS A 144 -0.63 -26.02 -13.59
CA LYS A 144 -0.67 -27.24 -14.40
C LYS A 144 0.70 -27.92 -14.53
N GLY A 145 1.76 -27.14 -14.76
CA GLY A 145 3.06 -27.67 -15.15
C GLY A 145 4.09 -27.75 -14.03
N ILE A 146 3.91 -26.96 -12.96
CA ILE A 146 4.94 -26.83 -11.91
C ILE A 146 4.38 -27.19 -10.53
N ASN A 147 3.32 -26.46 -10.08
CA ASN A 147 2.78 -26.65 -8.73
C ASN A 147 1.30 -26.22 -8.69
N SER A 148 0.42 -27.18 -8.46
CA SER A 148 -1.03 -26.95 -8.38
C SER A 148 -1.44 -25.96 -7.24
N SER A 149 -0.60 -25.83 -6.21
CA SER A 149 -0.82 -24.94 -5.05
C SER A 149 0.10 -23.71 -5.08
N CYS A 150 0.54 -23.26 -6.25
CA CYS A 150 1.55 -22.21 -6.40
C CYS A 150 1.19 -20.92 -5.66
N GLU A 151 -0.07 -20.48 -5.66
CA GLU A 151 -0.49 -19.26 -4.96
C GLU A 151 -0.36 -19.38 -3.45
N LYS A 152 -0.73 -20.52 -2.86
CA LYS A 152 -0.51 -20.80 -1.44
C LYS A 152 0.99 -20.76 -1.08
N VAL A 153 1.82 -21.35 -1.94
CA VAL A 153 3.27 -21.36 -1.74
C VAL A 153 3.85 -19.96 -1.86
N ILE A 154 3.46 -19.18 -2.85
CA ILE A 154 3.88 -17.78 -3.03
C ILE A 154 3.50 -16.96 -1.79
N CYS A 155 2.24 -17.01 -1.35
CA CYS A 155 1.78 -16.27 -0.18
C CYS A 155 2.45 -16.72 1.13
N ARG A 156 2.73 -18.03 1.28
CA ARG A 156 3.49 -18.54 2.43
C ARG A 156 4.91 -17.99 2.46
N ASN A 157 5.61 -18.01 1.32
CA ASN A 157 6.96 -17.46 1.23
C ASN A 157 6.96 -15.95 1.51
N ALA A 158 5.97 -15.21 1.01
CA ALA A 158 5.81 -13.79 1.32
C ALA A 158 5.63 -13.50 2.82
N LYS A 159 4.93 -14.39 3.57
CA LYS A 159 4.82 -14.29 5.04
C LYS A 159 6.19 -14.42 5.71
N LEU A 160 7.02 -15.38 5.28
CA LEU A 160 8.38 -15.54 5.82
C LEU A 160 9.26 -14.32 5.52
N LEU A 161 9.24 -13.84 4.27
CA LEU A 161 9.96 -12.64 3.88
C LEU A 161 9.50 -11.39 4.66
N ASN A 162 8.22 -11.32 5.04
CA ASN A 162 7.70 -10.21 5.84
C ASN A 162 8.25 -10.22 7.27
N GLU A 163 8.50 -11.38 7.87
CA GLU A 163 9.16 -11.46 9.18
C GLU A 163 10.61 -10.98 9.11
N ASP A 164 11.35 -11.39 8.07
CA ASP A 164 12.72 -10.91 7.82
C ASP A 164 12.74 -9.39 7.59
N GLU A 165 11.80 -8.88 6.78
CA GLU A 165 11.69 -7.44 6.51
C GLU A 165 11.34 -6.64 7.78
N LYS A 166 10.46 -7.13 8.63
CA LYS A 166 10.15 -6.49 9.92
C LYS A 166 11.39 -6.39 10.81
N TYR A 167 12.16 -7.49 10.91
CA TYR A 167 13.38 -7.52 11.70
C TYR A 167 14.41 -6.51 11.17
N LEU A 168 14.71 -6.57 9.86
CA LEU A 168 15.66 -5.66 9.24
C LEU A 168 15.25 -4.19 9.37
N ASN A 169 13.96 -3.89 9.21
CA ASN A 169 13.44 -2.53 9.41
C ASN A 169 13.52 -2.09 10.88
N GLY A 170 13.30 -2.99 11.83
CA GLY A 170 13.47 -2.70 13.26
C GLY A 170 14.91 -2.29 13.58
N VAL A 171 15.88 -3.11 13.18
CA VAL A 171 17.30 -2.83 13.37
C VAL A 171 17.72 -1.52 12.67
N ALA A 172 17.22 -1.29 11.47
CA ALA A 172 17.53 -0.07 10.72
C ALA A 172 16.92 1.19 11.35
N LYS A 173 15.71 1.08 11.92
CA LYS A 173 15.08 2.17 12.66
C LYS A 173 15.87 2.53 13.91
N GLU A 174 16.32 1.56 14.66
CA GLU A 174 17.20 1.78 15.82
C GLU A 174 18.52 2.45 15.41
N ALA A 175 19.15 1.94 14.35
CA ALA A 175 20.37 2.53 13.81
C ALA A 175 20.17 3.98 13.36
N TYR A 176 19.04 4.27 12.71
CA TYR A 176 18.68 5.64 12.34
C TYR A 176 18.50 6.53 13.56
N LEU A 177 17.73 6.09 14.56
CA LEU A 177 17.50 6.86 15.79
C LEU A 177 18.80 7.13 16.56
N ASN A 178 19.73 6.18 16.59
CA ASN A 178 21.04 6.33 17.20
C ASN A 178 21.96 7.32 16.43
N ALA A 179 21.75 7.43 15.12
CA ALA A 179 22.49 8.36 14.27
C ALA A 179 21.84 9.75 14.19
N LYS A 180 20.56 9.87 14.53
CA LYS A 180 19.81 11.13 14.49
C LYS A 180 20.35 12.12 15.50
N THR A 181 20.50 13.39 15.09
CA THR A 181 20.92 14.52 15.91
C THR A 181 19.95 15.69 15.71
N GLU A 182 20.04 16.73 16.51
CA GLU A 182 19.21 17.94 16.35
C GLU A 182 19.36 18.58 14.95
N ASN A 183 20.56 18.47 14.36
CA ASN A 183 20.89 19.11 13.09
C ASN A 183 21.19 18.08 11.99
N GLY A 184 20.42 17.02 11.86
CA GLY A 184 20.56 16.02 10.81
C GLY A 184 20.94 14.63 11.31
N VAL A 185 21.56 13.83 10.46
CA VAL A 185 21.93 12.44 10.74
C VAL A 185 23.44 12.25 10.65
N ASP A 186 24.05 11.70 11.67
CA ASP A 186 25.48 11.38 11.73
C ASP A 186 25.83 10.30 10.69
N ALA A 187 26.57 10.68 9.66
CA ALA A 187 26.94 9.81 8.55
C ALA A 187 27.94 8.71 8.99
N GLU A 188 28.83 9.03 9.95
CA GLU A 188 29.84 8.08 10.43
C GLU A 188 29.20 6.88 11.13
N LYS A 189 28.10 7.10 11.86
CA LYS A 189 27.33 6.02 12.48
C LYS A 189 26.62 5.13 11.48
N LEU A 190 26.33 5.63 10.28
CA LEU A 190 25.65 4.87 9.24
C LEU A 190 26.60 4.16 8.27
N ILE A 191 27.76 4.78 7.97
CA ILE A 191 28.65 4.32 6.88
C ILE A 191 29.15 2.89 7.09
N HIS A 192 29.39 2.49 8.33
CA HIS A 192 29.93 1.17 8.68
C HIS A 192 28.86 0.08 8.85
N LEU A 193 27.58 0.43 8.75
CA LEU A 193 26.50 -0.55 8.85
C LEU A 193 26.45 -1.46 7.62
N PRO A 194 26.00 -2.73 7.76
CA PRO A 194 25.70 -3.59 6.63
C PRO A 194 24.71 -2.91 5.66
N MET A 195 24.92 -3.11 4.37
CA MET A 195 24.12 -2.47 3.30
C MET A 195 22.61 -2.60 3.51
N PRO A 196 22.04 -3.77 3.90
CA PRO A 196 20.61 -3.90 4.14
C PRO A 196 20.08 -2.99 5.27
N ILE A 197 20.91 -2.73 6.28
CA ILE A 197 20.53 -1.84 7.40
C ILE A 197 20.74 -0.39 7.01
N LYS A 198 21.88 -0.07 6.41
CA LYS A 198 22.25 1.27 5.96
C LYS A 198 21.18 1.86 5.02
N SER A 199 20.80 1.12 3.99
CA SER A 199 19.79 1.57 3.02
C SER A 199 18.44 1.85 3.66
N ARG A 200 18.00 0.98 4.58
CA ARG A 200 16.73 1.18 5.32
C ARG A 200 16.80 2.34 6.32
N ALA A 201 17.94 2.54 7.00
CA ALA A 201 18.14 3.67 7.89
C ALA A 201 18.02 5.01 7.15
N VAL A 202 18.61 5.10 5.96
CA VAL A 202 18.46 6.28 5.08
C VAL A 202 17.02 6.44 4.61
N MET A 203 16.30 5.35 4.32
CA MET A 203 14.87 5.41 4.00
C MET A 203 14.03 5.91 5.19
N HIS A 204 14.37 5.58 6.43
CA HIS A 204 13.72 6.15 7.60
C HIS A 204 13.95 7.66 7.69
N MET A 205 15.18 8.13 7.44
CA MET A 205 15.48 9.56 7.34
C MET A 205 14.61 10.27 6.30
N LEU A 206 14.50 9.71 5.08
CA LEU A 206 13.70 10.28 4.01
C LEU A 206 12.23 10.39 4.38
N ARG A 207 11.66 9.30 4.92
CA ARG A 207 10.23 9.25 5.32
C ARG A 207 9.90 10.25 6.42
N GLU A 208 10.77 10.43 7.39
CA GLU A 208 10.59 11.42 8.46
C GLU A 208 10.60 12.86 7.92
N ASN A 209 11.32 13.10 6.82
CA ASN A 209 11.35 14.38 6.12
C ASN A 209 10.30 14.50 4.99
N GLY A 210 9.25 13.67 5.02
CA GLY A 210 8.11 13.78 4.11
C GLY A 210 8.28 13.11 2.75
N VAL A 211 9.42 12.46 2.47
CA VAL A 211 9.63 11.72 1.21
C VAL A 211 9.06 10.31 1.36
N GLN A 212 7.79 10.14 1.00
CA GLN A 212 7.11 8.84 1.12
C GLN A 212 7.14 8.05 -0.19
N ASN A 213 7.05 8.72 -1.33
CA ASN A 213 7.00 8.17 -2.67
C ASN A 213 8.23 8.58 -3.47
N ASP A 214 8.39 8.06 -4.67
CA ASP A 214 9.44 8.43 -5.64
C ASP A 214 10.90 8.12 -5.22
N VAL A 215 11.09 7.17 -4.29
CA VAL A 215 12.42 6.68 -3.97
C VAL A 215 12.71 5.39 -4.73
N PHE A 216 13.43 5.51 -5.83
CA PHE A 216 13.85 4.41 -6.69
C PHE A 216 15.25 3.92 -6.33
N GLN A 217 15.61 2.72 -6.80
CA GLN A 217 16.91 2.13 -6.56
C GLN A 217 18.10 3.07 -6.86
N PRO A 218 18.13 3.84 -7.97
CA PRO A 218 19.20 4.81 -8.22
C PRO A 218 19.34 5.88 -7.14
N HIS A 219 18.24 6.31 -6.52
CA HIS A 219 18.28 7.28 -5.42
C HIS A 219 18.97 6.69 -4.19
N ILE A 220 18.67 5.43 -3.87
CA ILE A 220 19.32 4.71 -2.77
C ILE A 220 20.81 4.57 -3.02
N GLU A 221 21.21 4.17 -4.22
CA GLU A 221 22.63 4.04 -4.60
C GLU A 221 23.36 5.38 -4.54
N ALA A 222 22.74 6.46 -5.01
CA ALA A 222 23.30 7.81 -4.90
C ALA A 222 23.48 8.23 -3.44
N LEU A 223 22.50 7.94 -2.58
CA LEU A 223 22.58 8.23 -1.14
C LEU A 223 23.65 7.42 -0.43
N MET A 224 23.85 6.14 -0.83
CA MET A 224 24.96 5.34 -0.33
C MET A 224 26.32 5.94 -0.70
N LYS A 225 26.47 6.41 -1.94
CA LYS A 225 27.68 7.14 -2.38
C LYS A 225 27.85 8.44 -1.61
N LEU A 226 26.77 9.20 -1.38
CA LEU A 226 26.83 10.44 -0.60
C LEU A 226 27.39 10.26 0.82
N LEU A 227 27.07 9.12 1.46
CA LEU A 227 27.63 8.77 2.78
C LEU A 227 29.16 8.66 2.74
N GLU A 228 29.75 8.26 1.62
CA GLU A 228 31.19 8.08 1.43
C GLU A 228 31.90 9.35 0.92
N MET A 229 31.16 10.30 0.34
CA MET A 229 31.72 11.53 -0.24
C MET A 229 32.19 12.51 0.82
N GLN A 230 32.98 13.49 0.38
CA GLN A 230 33.44 14.60 1.24
C GLN A 230 32.32 15.59 1.56
N SER A 231 32.57 16.44 2.55
CA SER A 231 31.67 17.54 2.94
C SER A 231 31.42 18.48 1.75
N GLY A 232 30.18 18.91 1.56
CA GLY A 232 29.74 19.76 0.44
C GLY A 232 29.03 19.02 -0.68
N ALA A 233 29.15 17.70 -0.76
CA ALA A 233 28.38 16.91 -1.72
C ALA A 233 26.87 16.99 -1.44
N LYS A 234 26.05 17.00 -2.50
CA LYS A 234 24.59 17.05 -2.40
C LYS A 234 23.92 16.14 -3.41
N ILE A 235 22.71 15.72 -3.08
CA ILE A 235 21.78 15.01 -3.99
C ILE A 235 20.47 15.77 -3.95
N GLU A 236 19.89 15.98 -5.13
CA GLU A 236 18.58 16.60 -5.28
C GLU A 236 17.55 15.53 -5.65
N MET A 237 16.49 15.45 -4.87
CA MET A 237 15.30 14.64 -5.14
C MET A 237 14.12 15.57 -5.48
N SER A 238 12.98 15.03 -5.83
CA SER A 238 11.80 15.83 -6.23
C SER A 238 11.44 16.90 -5.19
N THR A 239 11.36 16.56 -3.93
CA THR A 239 10.88 17.42 -2.84
C THR A 239 11.95 17.89 -1.88
N VAL A 240 13.12 17.23 -1.85
CA VAL A 240 14.18 17.51 -0.88
C VAL A 240 15.56 17.59 -1.52
N ILE A 241 16.47 18.32 -0.86
CA ILE A 241 17.92 18.30 -1.13
C ILE A 241 18.58 17.66 0.06
N ILE A 242 19.43 16.66 -0.17
CA ILE A 242 20.21 16.00 0.86
C ILE A 242 21.67 16.40 0.68
N ARG A 243 22.25 17.00 1.69
CA ARG A 243 23.64 17.50 1.68
C ARG A 243 24.46 16.83 2.76
N LYS A 244 25.68 16.44 2.45
CA LYS A 244 26.67 16.06 3.46
C LYS A 244 27.45 17.28 3.93
N SER A 245 27.41 17.57 5.21
CA SER A 245 28.12 18.70 5.84
C SER A 245 28.69 18.26 7.17
N PHE A 246 30.01 18.42 7.33
CA PHE A 246 30.75 18.11 8.57
C PHE A 246 30.39 16.72 9.17
N GLY A 247 30.42 15.69 8.33
CA GLY A 247 30.10 14.31 8.75
C GLY A 247 28.62 14.03 8.99
N ARG A 248 27.69 14.95 8.68
CA ARG A 248 26.26 14.81 8.84
C ARG A 248 25.52 14.88 7.52
N LEU A 249 24.44 14.16 7.41
CA LEU A 249 23.44 14.32 6.35
C LEU A 249 22.37 15.32 6.82
N LEU A 250 22.22 16.39 6.05
CA LEU A 250 21.18 17.40 6.25
C LEU A 250 20.12 17.23 5.17
N VAL A 251 18.84 17.29 5.56
CA VAL A 251 17.71 17.24 4.63
C VAL A 251 17.07 18.62 4.60
N GLU A 252 17.06 19.24 3.44
CA GLU A 252 16.48 20.56 3.20
C GLU A 252 15.26 20.37 2.27
N ASN A 253 14.09 20.84 2.68
CA ASN A 253 12.93 20.85 1.79
C ASN A 253 13.16 21.91 0.70
N LYS A 254 12.88 21.53 -0.56
CA LYS A 254 12.84 22.51 -1.64
C LYS A 254 11.68 23.46 -1.33
N SER A 255 11.94 24.74 -1.14
CA SER A 255 10.88 25.73 -1.00
C SER A 255 10.02 25.71 -2.26
N CYS A 256 8.73 25.45 -2.11
CA CYS A 256 7.76 25.64 -3.20
C CYS A 256 7.90 27.06 -3.74
N THR A 257 8.14 27.21 -5.03
CA THR A 257 8.00 28.48 -5.71
C THR A 257 6.54 28.94 -5.53
N LYS A 258 6.36 30.24 -5.23
CA LYS A 258 5.13 30.87 -4.72
C LYS A 258 3.81 30.59 -5.48
N HIS A 259 3.79 29.79 -6.53
CA HIS A 259 2.58 29.48 -7.30
C HIS A 259 1.85 28.20 -6.85
N GLU A 260 2.47 27.34 -6.02
CA GLU A 260 1.81 26.12 -5.51
C GLU A 260 1.35 26.23 -4.05
N CYS A 261 1.69 27.34 -3.35
CA CYS A 261 1.34 27.54 -1.95
C CYS A 261 -0.10 28.03 -1.70
N GLU A 262 -0.82 28.52 -2.71
CA GLU A 262 -2.18 29.02 -2.51
C GLU A 262 -3.24 27.93 -2.43
N ILE A 263 -2.95 26.71 -2.93
CA ILE A 263 -3.90 25.58 -2.89
C ILE A 263 -3.75 24.79 -1.59
N ASN A 264 -2.59 24.82 -0.92
CA ASN A 264 -2.34 24.05 0.29
C ASN A 264 -2.61 24.81 1.62
N SER A 265 -2.90 26.11 1.58
CA SER A 265 -3.12 26.91 2.80
C SER A 265 -4.50 26.68 3.46
N VAL A 266 -5.43 26.01 2.81
CA VAL A 266 -6.75 25.67 3.38
C VAL A 266 -6.73 24.38 4.19
N SER A 267 -5.69 23.52 4.01
CA SER A 267 -5.62 22.21 4.69
C SER A 267 -4.78 22.17 5.97
N GLU A 268 -4.01 23.23 6.29
CA GLU A 268 -3.16 23.24 7.48
C GLU A 268 -3.85 23.67 8.77
N SER A 269 -4.98 24.36 8.70
CA SER A 269 -5.76 24.75 9.88
C SER A 269 -6.50 23.57 10.54
N GLU A 270 -6.72 22.46 9.82
CA GLU A 270 -7.39 21.27 10.35
C GLU A 270 -6.43 20.16 10.82
N LYS A 271 -5.13 20.27 10.53
CA LYS A 271 -4.12 19.27 10.93
C LYS A 271 -3.61 19.36 12.36
N LYS A 272 -4.01 20.37 13.13
CA LYS A 272 -3.51 20.61 14.50
C LYS A 272 -4.29 19.90 15.62
N GLN A 273 -5.20 18.99 15.32
CA GLN A 273 -5.97 18.31 16.37
C GLN A 273 -6.03 16.76 16.28
N THR A 274 -5.05 16.09 15.71
CA THR A 274 -4.97 14.63 15.85
C THR A 274 -3.52 14.17 15.97
N GLU A 275 -2.82 14.60 17.00
CA GLU A 275 -1.78 13.77 17.61
C GLU A 275 -2.46 12.61 18.32
N PHE A 276 -2.70 11.54 17.61
CA PHE A 276 -3.00 10.24 18.21
C PHE A 276 -1.71 9.43 18.33
N GLN A 277 -1.38 9.15 19.57
CA GLN A 277 -0.35 8.22 19.99
C GLN A 277 -0.38 6.94 19.14
N SER A 278 0.79 6.51 18.74
CA SER A 278 1.04 5.25 18.05
C SER A 278 0.77 4.07 19.01
N ASP A 279 -0.49 3.73 19.22
CA ASP A 279 -0.85 2.47 19.83
C ASP A 279 -0.69 1.33 18.83
N ALA A 280 0.52 0.79 18.80
CA ALA A 280 0.88 -0.43 18.08
C ALA A 280 0.25 -1.71 18.71
N GLN A 281 -0.86 -1.57 19.45
CA GLN A 281 -1.37 -2.66 20.30
C GLN A 281 -2.80 -3.11 20.05
N LEU A 282 -3.41 -2.87 18.90
CA LEU A 282 -4.75 -3.42 18.62
C LEU A 282 -4.91 -3.90 17.18
N CYS A 283 -4.02 -4.82 16.77
CA CYS A 283 -4.35 -5.76 15.70
C CYS A 283 -4.78 -7.06 16.39
N PRO A 284 -6.03 -7.54 16.25
CA PRO A 284 -6.43 -8.81 16.85
C PRO A 284 -5.56 -9.92 16.27
N GLN A 285 -4.82 -10.61 17.13
CA GLN A 285 -4.12 -11.82 16.76
C GLN A 285 -5.16 -12.84 16.29
N THR A 286 -4.88 -13.43 15.12
CA THR A 286 -5.65 -14.49 14.48
C THR A 286 -5.92 -15.65 15.45
N ARG A 287 -7.09 -15.67 16.05
CA ARG A 287 -7.74 -16.89 16.52
C ARG A 287 -8.95 -17.12 15.61
N SER A 288 -9.03 -18.31 15.05
CA SER A 288 -10.13 -18.82 14.25
C SER A 288 -11.43 -18.91 15.09
N THR A 289 -12.10 -17.79 15.23
CA THR A 289 -13.48 -17.75 15.71
C THR A 289 -14.34 -17.16 14.58
N PRO A 290 -15.48 -17.75 14.25
CA PRO A 290 -16.37 -17.18 13.24
C PRO A 290 -16.81 -15.79 13.70
N LEU A 291 -16.64 -14.81 12.84
CA LEU A 291 -17.08 -13.43 13.08
C LEU A 291 -18.62 -13.44 13.21
N PRO A 292 -19.19 -12.84 14.25
CA PRO A 292 -20.64 -12.73 14.37
C PRO A 292 -21.18 -11.81 13.28
N LEU A 293 -22.18 -12.27 12.53
CA LEU A 293 -22.87 -11.54 11.45
C LEU A 293 -23.63 -10.27 11.89
N ASN A 294 -23.56 -9.87 13.15
CA ASN A 294 -24.28 -8.72 13.70
C ASN A 294 -23.47 -7.42 13.78
N GLY A 295 -22.29 -7.36 13.19
CA GLY A 295 -21.55 -6.11 13.04
C GLY A 295 -22.07 -5.29 11.87
N LYS A 296 -22.40 -4.01 12.07
CA LYS A 296 -22.79 -3.08 11.00
C LYS A 296 -21.60 -2.85 10.06
N TRP A 297 -21.61 -3.50 8.90
CA TRP A 297 -20.59 -3.33 7.86
C TRP A 297 -21.04 -2.30 6.83
N ILE A 298 -20.09 -1.51 6.31
CA ILE A 298 -20.31 -0.68 5.13
C ILE A 298 -19.78 -1.49 3.94
N GLN A 299 -20.67 -1.84 3.02
CA GLN A 299 -20.31 -2.42 1.75
C GLN A 299 -20.32 -1.31 0.69
N THR A 300 -19.22 -1.15 -0.03
CA THR A 300 -19.12 -0.20 -1.15
C THR A 300 -19.21 -0.95 -2.45
N SER A 301 -20.08 -0.54 -3.36
CA SER A 301 -20.09 -1.04 -4.74
C SER A 301 -19.12 -0.22 -5.59
N PHE A 302 -18.39 -0.89 -6.45
CA PHE A 302 -17.52 -0.25 -7.43
C PHE A 302 -18.27 -0.22 -8.76
N GLY A 303 -18.69 0.97 -9.18
CA GLY A 303 -19.22 1.16 -10.54
C GLY A 303 -18.14 0.90 -11.59
N ARG A 304 -18.55 0.36 -12.73
CA ARG A 304 -17.69 0.23 -13.91
C ARG A 304 -17.20 1.61 -14.34
N VAL A 305 -15.91 1.72 -14.56
CA VAL A 305 -15.32 2.78 -15.35
C VAL A 305 -15.52 2.38 -16.81
N LYS A 306 -16.27 3.18 -17.57
CA LYS A 306 -16.33 3.04 -19.04
C LYS A 306 -15.13 3.70 -19.66
#